data_435be1f2ba75a35350443815e0508fb5
#
_entry.id   435be1f2ba75a35350443815e0508fb5
#
_cell.length_a   1.000
_cell.length_b   1.000
_cell.length_c   1.000
_cell.angle_alpha   90.00
_cell.angle_beta   90.00
_cell.angle_gamma   90.00
#
_symmetry.space_group_name_H-M   'P 1'
#
loop_
_entity.id
_entity.type
_entity.pdbx_description
1 polymer ?
#
loop_
_entity_poly.entity_id
_entity_poly.type
_entity_poly.pdbx_seq_one_letter_code
_entity_poly.pdbx_strand_id
1 'polypeptide(L)'
;SEVLHIDESMHTVLSDGYVLPQSGIDFTAAPSSSVPLITGTNRDEMKFFLAFDPEFTRQFFFLTRIKNKNHYKISAEYGSKSWKIGAVDNPVRNMVLAGNKEVYAYRFDWDEEPRRFFMDLSLLLGAGHAIEIPFVMGNLSLGGLEKYMFRKKNFPAAKALSNAMMSYWAEFAYYGRPSNGRENNLPTWSSWDIQN
;
A
#
# COMPACT_ATOMS: atom_id res chain seq x y z
N SER A 1 13.98 -16.66 20.06
CA SER A 1 13.11 -16.43 18.88
C SER A 1 11.73 -16.07 19.39
N GLU A 2 11.48 -14.80 19.67
CA GLU A 2 10.15 -14.28 19.97
C GLU A 2 9.43 -14.12 18.64
N VAL A 3 8.48 -14.99 18.40
CA VAL A 3 7.50 -14.88 17.33
C VAL A 3 6.64 -13.67 17.67
N LEU A 4 6.57 -12.68 16.79
CA LEU A 4 5.59 -11.59 16.85
C LEU A 4 4.21 -12.23 17.06
N HIS A 5 3.60 -12.02 18.23
CA HIS A 5 2.21 -12.31 18.46
C HIS A 5 1.40 -11.34 17.59
N ILE A 6 1.01 -11.80 16.41
CA ILE A 6 -0.04 -11.15 15.64
C ILE A 6 -1.31 -11.36 16.45
N ASP A 7 -1.97 -10.27 16.83
CA ASP A 7 -3.22 -10.29 17.58
C ASP A 7 -4.22 -11.19 16.85
N GLU A 8 -4.66 -12.25 17.52
CA GLU A 8 -5.62 -13.24 17.01
C GLU A 8 -7.00 -12.65 16.66
N SER A 9 -7.21 -11.35 16.90
CA SER A 9 -8.42 -10.62 16.52
C SER A 9 -8.50 -10.25 15.02
N MET A 10 -7.40 -10.35 14.28
CA MET A 10 -7.44 -10.24 12.82
C MET A 10 -8.08 -11.52 12.27
N HIS A 11 -9.24 -11.40 11.66
CA HIS A 11 -9.94 -12.49 10.99
C HIS A 11 -9.04 -13.16 9.98
N THR A 12 -8.46 -14.30 10.36
CA THR A 12 -7.68 -15.12 9.46
C THR A 12 -8.59 -15.68 8.37
N VAL A 13 -8.16 -15.54 7.14
CA VAL A 13 -8.85 -16.16 6.00
C VAL A 13 -8.80 -17.68 6.19
N LEU A 14 -9.98 -18.31 6.28
CA LEU A 14 -10.08 -19.75 6.52
C LEU A 14 -10.00 -20.50 5.19
N SER A 15 -9.03 -21.40 5.08
CA SER A 15 -8.94 -22.37 3.98
C SER A 15 -9.87 -23.56 4.30
N ASP A 16 -11.18 -23.35 4.17
CA ASP A 16 -12.25 -24.27 4.56
C ASP A 16 -12.51 -25.36 3.51
N GLY A 17 -11.90 -25.26 2.34
CA GLY A 17 -12.11 -26.16 1.19
C GLY A 17 -13.40 -25.87 0.41
N TYR A 18 -14.20 -24.86 0.83
CA TYR A 18 -15.43 -24.45 0.16
C TYR A 18 -15.26 -23.15 -0.62
N VAL A 19 -14.83 -22.06 0.07
CA VAL A 19 -14.52 -20.77 -0.56
C VAL A 19 -13.05 -20.73 -0.99
N LEU A 20 -12.17 -21.17 -0.10
CA LEU A 20 -10.76 -21.30 -0.40
C LEU A 20 -10.31 -22.75 -0.31
N PRO A 21 -9.44 -23.21 -1.22
CA PRO A 21 -8.85 -24.54 -1.15
C PRO A 21 -8.18 -24.79 0.20
N GLN A 22 -8.25 -26.02 0.73
CA GLN A 22 -7.55 -26.39 1.97
C GLN A 22 -6.04 -26.18 1.89
N SER A 23 -5.46 -26.23 0.68
CA SER A 23 -4.06 -25.94 0.41
C SER A 23 -3.72 -24.44 0.45
N GLY A 24 -4.72 -23.57 0.65
CA GLY A 24 -4.56 -22.12 0.50
C GLY A 24 -4.70 -21.63 -0.95
N ILE A 25 -4.39 -20.35 -1.17
CA ILE A 25 -4.45 -19.75 -2.51
C ILE A 25 -3.17 -20.11 -3.28
N ASP A 26 -3.34 -20.77 -4.42
CA ASP A 26 -2.25 -21.04 -5.37
C ASP A 26 -2.32 -20.05 -6.53
N PHE A 27 -1.43 -19.05 -6.52
CA PHE A 27 -1.33 -18.05 -7.58
C PHE A 27 -0.77 -18.61 -8.90
N THR A 28 -0.31 -19.85 -8.92
CA THR A 28 0.13 -20.53 -10.15
C THR A 28 -1.01 -21.32 -10.82
N ALA A 29 -2.14 -21.49 -10.14
CA ALA A 29 -3.29 -22.20 -10.68
C ALA A 29 -3.91 -21.44 -11.87
N ALA A 30 -4.39 -22.18 -12.85
CA ALA A 30 -4.92 -21.66 -14.12
C ALA A 30 -5.96 -20.52 -13.98
N PRO A 31 -6.93 -20.55 -13.05
CA PRO A 31 -7.89 -19.44 -12.91
C PRO A 31 -7.23 -18.13 -12.48
N SER A 32 -6.29 -18.15 -11.53
CA SER A 32 -5.60 -16.94 -11.07
C SER A 32 -4.58 -16.41 -12.08
N SER A 33 -4.03 -17.29 -12.93
CA SER A 33 -3.08 -16.89 -13.96
C SER A 33 -3.71 -16.21 -15.19
N SER A 34 -5.04 -16.20 -15.31
CA SER A 34 -5.75 -15.63 -16.47
C SER A 34 -6.46 -14.31 -16.20
N VAL A 35 -6.52 -13.85 -14.97
CA VAL A 35 -7.23 -12.63 -14.58
C VAL A 35 -6.24 -11.45 -14.57
N PRO A 36 -6.54 -10.32 -15.26
CA PRO A 36 -5.76 -9.11 -15.13
C PRO A 36 -5.72 -8.62 -13.68
N LEU A 37 -4.56 -8.18 -13.22
CA LEU A 37 -4.37 -7.73 -11.83
C LEU A 37 -3.61 -6.41 -11.78
N ILE A 38 -4.14 -5.43 -11.02
CA ILE A 38 -3.35 -4.36 -10.41
C ILE A 38 -3.18 -4.68 -8.93
N THR A 39 -1.97 -4.70 -8.47
CA THR A 39 -1.63 -4.84 -7.06
C THR A 39 -0.51 -3.88 -6.67
N GLY A 40 -0.32 -3.63 -5.39
CA GLY A 40 0.73 -2.74 -4.94
C GLY A 40 0.93 -2.72 -3.45
N THR A 41 1.88 -1.91 -3.05
CA THR A 41 2.23 -1.68 -1.65
C THR A 41 2.56 -0.21 -1.45
N ASN A 42 2.40 0.26 -0.23
CA ASN A 42 2.93 1.55 0.18
C ASN A 42 4.37 1.39 0.66
N ARG A 43 5.21 2.42 0.46
CA ARG A 43 6.62 2.35 0.85
C ARG A 43 6.83 2.06 2.34
N ASP A 44 5.96 2.59 3.17
CA ASP A 44 6.09 2.60 4.62
C ASP A 44 4.92 1.87 5.32
N GLU A 45 4.40 0.78 4.76
CA GLU A 45 3.23 0.03 5.26
C GLU A 45 3.23 -0.11 6.79
N MET A 46 4.34 -0.53 7.36
CA MET A 46 4.45 -0.82 8.78
C MET A 46 4.41 0.41 9.69
N LYS A 47 4.70 1.62 9.18
CA LYS A 47 4.64 2.82 10.01
C LYS A 47 3.25 3.04 10.61
N PHE A 48 2.19 2.74 9.86
CA PHE A 48 0.82 2.85 10.37
C PHE A 48 0.61 1.99 11.63
N PHE A 49 1.03 0.74 11.59
CA PHE A 49 0.87 -0.18 12.73
C PHE A 49 1.78 0.20 13.90
N LEU A 50 3.06 0.50 13.63
CA LEU A 50 4.01 0.91 14.65
C LEU A 50 3.65 2.24 15.34
N ALA A 51 2.90 3.12 14.66
CA ALA A 51 2.44 4.38 15.23
C ALA A 51 1.48 4.18 16.42
N PHE A 52 0.77 3.06 16.45
CA PHE A 52 -0.16 2.69 17.53
C PHE A 52 0.40 1.65 18.49
N ASP A 53 1.59 1.09 18.19
CA ASP A 53 2.22 0.09 19.03
C ASP A 53 2.91 0.72 20.25
N PRO A 54 2.52 0.32 21.49
CA PRO A 54 3.14 0.83 22.72
C PRO A 54 4.63 0.54 22.85
N GLU A 55 5.17 -0.43 22.13
CA GLU A 55 6.62 -0.70 22.11
C GLU A 55 7.37 0.47 21.46
N PHE A 56 6.86 1.00 20.36
CA PHE A 56 7.53 2.01 19.52
C PHE A 56 7.16 3.44 19.88
N THR A 57 5.94 3.66 20.40
CA THR A 57 5.42 5.00 20.64
C THR A 57 4.90 5.17 22.06
N ARG A 58 4.73 6.43 22.44
CA ARG A 58 3.95 6.86 23.62
C ARG A 58 2.88 7.81 23.15
N GLN A 59 1.64 7.53 23.55
CA GLN A 59 0.52 8.44 23.33
C GLN A 59 0.33 9.30 24.57
N PHE A 60 0.18 10.61 24.35
CA PHE A 60 -0.12 11.58 25.39
C PHE A 60 -1.22 12.50 24.87
N PHE A 61 -2.45 12.31 25.34
CA PHE A 61 -3.66 12.92 24.77
C PHE A 61 -3.76 12.64 23.26
N PHE A 62 -3.68 13.69 22.43
CA PHE A 62 -3.72 13.62 20.96
C PHE A 62 -2.33 13.58 20.31
N LEU A 63 -1.27 13.48 21.11
CA LEU A 63 0.11 13.49 20.63
C LEU A 63 0.70 12.08 20.69
N THR A 64 1.29 11.65 19.58
CA THR A 64 2.07 10.41 19.50
C THR A 64 3.55 10.76 19.41
N ARG A 65 4.37 10.20 20.29
CA ARG A 65 5.81 10.40 20.34
C ARG A 65 6.55 9.09 20.14
N ILE A 66 7.43 9.03 19.15
CA ILE A 66 8.30 7.88 18.90
C ILE A 66 9.34 7.81 20.03
N LYS A 67 9.48 6.64 20.66
CA LYS A 67 10.40 6.39 21.78
C LYS A 67 11.86 6.36 21.31
N ASN A 68 12.15 5.62 20.25
CA ASN A 68 13.46 5.51 19.64
C ASN A 68 13.33 5.60 18.11
N LYS A 69 13.80 6.71 17.53
CA LYS A 69 13.65 6.97 16.09
C LYS A 69 14.39 5.98 15.21
N ASN A 70 15.57 5.53 15.63
CA ASN A 70 16.35 4.56 14.84
C ASN A 70 15.68 3.19 14.84
N HIS A 71 15.27 2.71 16.01
CA HIS A 71 14.51 1.46 16.11
C HIS A 71 13.23 1.52 15.28
N TYR A 72 12.45 2.59 15.42
CA TYR A 72 11.23 2.82 14.64
C TYR A 72 11.47 2.74 13.13
N LYS A 73 12.46 3.47 12.62
CA LYS A 73 12.79 3.50 11.19
C LYS A 73 13.21 2.13 10.66
N ILE A 74 14.10 1.45 11.38
CA ILE A 74 14.60 0.13 10.98
C ILE A 74 13.43 -0.88 10.95
N SER A 75 12.63 -0.94 12.01
CA SER A 75 11.47 -1.85 12.09
C SER A 75 10.44 -1.55 11.01
N ALA A 76 10.13 -0.27 10.77
CA ALA A 76 9.24 0.12 9.69
C ALA A 76 9.77 -0.28 8.31
N GLU A 77 11.05 -0.02 8.03
CA GLU A 77 11.68 -0.33 6.75
C GLU A 77 11.67 -1.84 6.46
N TYR A 78 12.20 -2.64 7.40
CA TYR A 78 12.28 -4.09 7.19
C TYR A 78 10.91 -4.75 7.19
N GLY A 79 10.00 -4.33 8.06
CA GLY A 79 8.63 -4.82 8.06
C GLY A 79 7.88 -4.49 6.77
N SER A 80 8.04 -3.26 6.24
CA SER A 80 7.43 -2.88 4.96
C SER A 80 8.04 -3.63 3.76
N LYS A 81 9.35 -3.91 3.78
CA LYS A 81 9.99 -4.77 2.78
C LYS A 81 9.47 -6.20 2.84
N SER A 82 9.29 -6.76 4.03
CA SER A 82 8.71 -8.08 4.21
C SER A 82 7.27 -8.14 3.70
N TRP A 83 6.47 -7.11 4.01
CA TRP A 83 5.12 -6.94 3.48
C TRP A 83 5.11 -6.94 1.95
N LYS A 84 5.94 -6.11 1.32
CA LYS A 84 6.07 -6.03 -0.14
C LYS A 84 6.39 -7.40 -0.76
N ILE A 85 7.38 -8.12 -0.22
CA ILE A 85 7.79 -9.43 -0.73
C ILE A 85 6.64 -10.43 -0.63
N GLY A 86 5.99 -10.51 0.54
CA GLY A 86 4.92 -11.50 0.78
C GLY A 86 3.61 -11.19 0.06
N ALA A 87 3.18 -9.92 0.08
CA ALA A 87 1.87 -9.51 -0.40
C ALA A 87 1.84 -9.10 -1.88
N VAL A 88 3.00 -8.72 -2.45
CA VAL A 88 3.06 -8.23 -3.84
C VAL A 88 4.04 -9.05 -4.67
N ASP A 89 5.34 -9.04 -4.34
CA ASP A 89 6.37 -9.58 -5.24
C ASP A 89 6.20 -11.08 -5.50
N ASN A 90 5.95 -11.89 -4.45
CA ASN A 90 5.75 -13.33 -4.60
C ASN A 90 4.48 -13.69 -5.38
N PRO A 91 3.28 -13.15 -5.05
CA PRO A 91 2.07 -13.39 -5.84
C PRO A 91 2.24 -12.98 -7.30
N VAL A 92 2.75 -11.78 -7.56
CA VAL A 92 2.95 -11.26 -8.92
C VAL A 92 3.90 -12.13 -9.71
N ARG A 93 5.04 -12.50 -9.11
CA ARG A 93 6.03 -13.41 -9.74
C ARG A 93 5.38 -14.74 -10.11
N ASN A 94 4.62 -15.35 -9.21
CA ASN A 94 3.97 -16.64 -9.45
C ASN A 94 2.96 -16.54 -10.58
N MET A 95 2.14 -15.49 -10.62
CA MET A 95 1.18 -15.28 -11.71
C MET A 95 1.86 -15.10 -13.06
N VAL A 96 2.95 -14.33 -13.12
CA VAL A 96 3.73 -14.12 -14.36
C VAL A 96 4.41 -15.42 -14.81
N LEU A 97 4.99 -16.20 -13.88
CA LEU A 97 5.57 -17.53 -14.18
C LEU A 97 4.51 -18.51 -14.69
N ALA A 98 3.27 -18.40 -14.20
CA ALA A 98 2.13 -19.18 -14.69
C ALA A 98 1.59 -18.69 -16.05
N GLY A 99 2.19 -17.66 -16.65
CA GLY A 99 1.86 -17.16 -17.99
C GLY A 99 0.93 -15.95 -18.04
N ASN A 100 0.55 -15.35 -16.89
CA ASN A 100 -0.25 -14.13 -16.89
C ASN A 100 0.60 -12.93 -17.36
N LYS A 101 0.18 -12.29 -18.45
CA LYS A 101 0.85 -11.12 -19.04
C LYS A 101 0.22 -9.79 -18.63
N GLU A 102 -0.88 -9.82 -17.88
CA GLU A 102 -1.67 -8.66 -17.51
C GLU A 102 -1.63 -8.43 -15.99
N VAL A 103 -0.42 -8.44 -15.43
CA VAL A 103 -0.16 -8.16 -14.02
C VAL A 103 0.60 -6.84 -13.92
N TYR A 104 0.07 -5.91 -13.16
CA TYR A 104 0.61 -4.56 -12.99
C TYR A 104 0.86 -4.32 -11.51
N ALA A 105 2.05 -3.83 -11.17
CA ALA A 105 2.39 -3.56 -9.78
C ALA A 105 2.78 -2.10 -9.59
N TYR A 106 2.45 -1.54 -8.41
CA TYR A 106 2.83 -0.18 -8.03
C TYR A 106 3.44 -0.13 -6.63
N ARG A 107 4.16 0.97 -6.38
CA ARG A 107 4.52 1.39 -5.02
C ARG A 107 4.06 2.84 -4.82
N PHE A 108 3.32 3.05 -3.74
CA PHE A 108 2.87 4.38 -3.34
C PHE A 108 3.88 5.00 -2.38
N ASP A 109 4.40 6.17 -2.74
CA ASP A 109 5.53 6.81 -2.04
C ASP A 109 5.19 8.19 -1.46
N TRP A 110 3.93 8.62 -1.45
CA TRP A 110 3.55 9.91 -0.89
C TRP A 110 3.85 9.97 0.61
N ASP A 111 4.72 10.88 1.03
CA ASP A 111 5.14 11.09 2.41
C ASP A 111 5.29 12.58 2.78
N GLU A 112 4.52 13.43 2.09
CA GLU A 112 4.57 14.89 2.22
C GLU A 112 3.68 15.43 3.35
N GLU A 113 3.37 14.60 4.37
CA GLU A 113 2.57 15.00 5.51
C GLU A 113 3.25 16.13 6.27
N PRO A 114 2.46 17.07 6.82
CA PRO A 114 3.01 18.20 7.54
C PRO A 114 3.59 17.80 8.90
N ARG A 115 4.61 18.53 9.31
CA ARG A 115 4.96 18.57 10.72
C ARG A 115 3.90 19.37 11.48
N ARG A 116 3.33 18.78 12.54
CA ARG A 116 2.30 19.42 13.39
C ARG A 116 2.75 19.40 14.84
N PHE A 117 2.84 20.58 15.44
CA PHE A 117 3.37 20.74 16.79
C PHE A 117 4.72 20.04 16.94
N PHE A 118 4.80 19.04 17.82
CA PHE A 118 6.00 18.22 18.05
C PHE A 118 6.00 16.90 17.27
N MET A 119 4.95 16.63 16.47
CA MET A 119 4.83 15.42 15.65
C MET A 119 5.33 15.68 14.24
N ASP A 120 6.23 14.85 13.80
CA ASP A 120 6.63 14.73 12.39
C ASP A 120 5.80 13.60 11.76
N LEU A 121 4.72 13.99 11.07
CA LEU A 121 3.77 13.01 10.55
C LEU A 121 4.35 12.20 9.40
N SER A 122 5.24 12.78 8.58
CA SER A 122 5.97 12.04 7.55
C SER A 122 6.89 10.96 8.17
N LEU A 123 7.55 11.28 9.30
CA LEU A 123 8.33 10.28 10.02
C LEU A 123 7.43 9.21 10.65
N LEU A 124 6.28 9.63 11.23
CA LEU A 124 5.38 8.76 11.98
C LEU A 124 4.52 7.88 11.08
N LEU A 125 3.98 8.41 10.01
CA LEU A 125 3.06 7.74 9.11
C LEU A 125 3.68 7.49 7.72
N GLY A 126 4.30 8.51 7.13
CA GLY A 126 4.86 8.45 5.78
C GLY A 126 3.87 7.87 4.77
N ALA A 127 4.35 7.20 3.75
CA ALA A 127 3.51 6.41 2.85
C ALA A 127 3.06 5.11 3.55
N GLY A 128 2.31 5.25 4.65
CA GLY A 128 1.86 4.14 5.48
C GLY A 128 0.65 3.40 4.91
N HIS A 129 0.24 2.34 5.61
CA HIS A 129 -0.88 1.50 5.19
C HIS A 129 -2.18 2.30 5.02
N ALA A 130 -2.91 2.05 3.93
CA ALA A 130 -4.18 2.65 3.55
C ALA A 130 -4.15 4.15 3.19
N ILE A 131 -2.97 4.81 3.19
CA ILE A 131 -2.85 6.24 2.83
C ILE A 131 -3.08 6.47 1.32
N GLU A 132 -2.89 5.47 0.47
CA GLU A 132 -3.16 5.52 -0.96
C GLU A 132 -4.67 5.57 -1.31
N ILE A 133 -5.53 5.04 -0.44
CA ILE A 133 -6.97 4.89 -0.70
C ILE A 133 -7.63 6.22 -1.09
N PRO A 134 -7.44 7.33 -0.36
CA PRO A 134 -7.99 8.63 -0.74
C PRO A 134 -7.55 9.11 -2.12
N PHE A 135 -6.34 8.77 -2.54
CA PHE A 135 -5.81 9.13 -3.85
C PHE A 135 -6.47 8.33 -4.97
N VAL A 136 -6.61 7.02 -4.79
CA VAL A 136 -7.30 6.13 -5.75
C VAL A 136 -8.77 6.48 -5.87
N MET A 137 -9.43 6.79 -4.74
CA MET A 137 -10.84 7.14 -4.70
C MET A 137 -11.14 8.61 -5.07
N GLY A 138 -10.11 9.44 -5.26
CA GLY A 138 -10.27 10.86 -5.57
C GLY A 138 -10.87 11.70 -4.44
N ASN A 139 -10.92 11.17 -3.23
CA ASN A 139 -11.49 11.86 -2.06
C ASN A 139 -10.39 12.22 -1.06
N LEU A 140 -9.72 13.33 -1.31
CA LEU A 140 -8.66 13.85 -0.45
C LEU A 140 -9.16 14.62 0.78
N SER A 141 -10.49 14.72 1.01
CA SER A 141 -11.05 15.44 2.15
C SER A 141 -10.90 14.68 3.48
N LEU A 142 -10.79 13.34 3.43
CA LEU A 142 -10.54 12.48 4.59
C LEU A 142 -11.47 12.74 5.79
N GLY A 143 -12.71 13.20 5.53
CA GLY A 143 -13.65 13.51 6.62
C GLY A 143 -13.20 14.64 7.55
N GLY A 144 -12.42 15.61 7.05
CA GLY A 144 -11.88 16.73 7.81
C GLY A 144 -10.47 16.50 8.37
N LEU A 145 -9.84 15.37 8.06
CA LEU A 145 -8.46 15.06 8.44
C LEU A 145 -7.44 15.58 7.41
N GLU A 146 -7.89 16.11 6.26
CA GLU A 146 -7.02 16.61 5.18
C GLU A 146 -5.98 17.61 5.65
N LYS A 147 -6.32 18.45 6.66
CA LYS A 147 -5.39 19.41 7.26
C LYS A 147 -4.20 18.77 7.98
N TYR A 148 -4.32 17.48 8.37
CA TYR A 148 -3.25 16.71 8.99
C TYR A 148 -2.39 15.98 7.95
N MET A 149 -2.95 15.69 6.77
CA MET A 149 -2.30 14.93 5.70
C MET A 149 -1.68 15.85 4.65
N PHE A 150 -2.26 17.06 4.44
CA PHE A 150 -1.83 17.95 3.37
C PHE A 150 -1.48 19.35 3.87
N ARG A 151 -0.54 20.00 3.16
CA ARG A 151 -0.27 21.44 3.27
C ARG A 151 -0.85 22.14 2.05
N LYS A 152 -1.19 23.42 2.19
CA LYS A 152 -1.60 24.24 1.02
C LYS A 152 -0.57 24.17 -0.12
N LYS A 153 0.72 24.08 0.24
CA LYS A 153 1.83 24.04 -0.73
C LYS A 153 1.85 22.76 -1.56
N ASN A 154 1.60 21.58 -0.96
CA ASN A 154 1.71 20.28 -1.63
C ASN A 154 0.35 19.71 -2.08
N PHE A 155 -0.77 20.34 -1.71
CA PHE A 155 -2.10 19.90 -2.11
C PHE A 155 -2.31 19.83 -3.63
N PRO A 156 -1.81 20.78 -4.46
CA PRO A 156 -1.90 20.64 -5.92
C PRO A 156 -1.19 19.38 -6.44
N ALA A 157 -0.03 19.00 -5.88
CA ALA A 157 0.67 17.79 -6.25
C ALA A 157 -0.09 16.53 -5.80
N ALA A 158 -0.66 16.54 -4.59
CA ALA A 158 -1.53 15.45 -4.14
C ALA A 158 -2.73 15.25 -5.08
N LYS A 159 -3.37 16.34 -5.50
CA LYS A 159 -4.49 16.29 -6.44
C LYS A 159 -4.06 15.78 -7.82
N ALA A 160 -2.91 16.21 -8.32
CA ALA A 160 -2.38 15.72 -9.59
C ALA A 160 -2.07 14.21 -9.53
N LEU A 161 -1.44 13.74 -8.44
CA LEU A 161 -1.20 12.32 -8.22
C LEU A 161 -2.52 11.53 -8.14
N SER A 162 -3.49 12.02 -7.37
CA SER A 162 -4.82 11.40 -7.27
C SER A 162 -5.50 11.29 -8.63
N ASN A 163 -5.49 12.36 -9.43
CA ASN A 163 -6.06 12.34 -10.79
C ASN A 163 -5.37 11.28 -11.67
N ALA A 164 -4.04 11.18 -11.62
CA ALA A 164 -3.29 10.18 -12.37
C ALA A 164 -3.65 8.75 -11.91
N MET A 165 -3.71 8.51 -10.59
CA MET A 165 -4.10 7.21 -10.05
C MET A 165 -5.52 6.83 -10.47
N MET A 166 -6.50 7.71 -10.29
CA MET A 166 -7.88 7.48 -10.75
C MET A 166 -7.94 7.16 -12.25
N SER A 167 -7.15 7.84 -13.06
CA SER A 167 -7.10 7.62 -14.51
C SER A 167 -6.58 6.22 -14.86
N TYR A 168 -5.51 5.75 -14.23
CA TYR A 168 -4.99 4.39 -14.42
C TYR A 168 -5.96 3.32 -13.93
N TRP A 169 -6.54 3.47 -12.75
CA TRP A 169 -7.51 2.52 -12.20
C TRP A 169 -8.77 2.43 -13.05
N ALA A 170 -9.28 3.56 -13.52
CA ALA A 170 -10.43 3.59 -14.42
C ALA A 170 -10.11 2.92 -15.76
N GLU A 171 -8.93 3.17 -16.35
CA GLU A 171 -8.52 2.52 -17.59
C GLU A 171 -8.41 1.01 -17.42
N PHE A 172 -7.81 0.57 -16.33
CA PHE A 172 -7.72 -0.85 -15.98
C PHE A 172 -9.12 -1.48 -15.80
N ALA A 173 -10.03 -0.81 -15.10
CA ALA A 173 -11.39 -1.33 -14.88
C ALA A 173 -12.16 -1.54 -16.19
N TYR A 174 -11.90 -0.72 -17.22
CA TYR A 174 -12.54 -0.86 -18.53
C TYR A 174 -11.88 -1.87 -19.45
N TYR A 175 -10.54 -1.98 -19.41
CA TYR A 175 -9.79 -2.70 -20.45
C TYR A 175 -8.85 -3.79 -19.91
N GLY A 176 -8.79 -4.01 -18.60
CA GLY A 176 -7.87 -4.96 -17.96
C GLY A 176 -6.40 -4.51 -17.96
N ARG A 177 -6.12 -3.27 -18.39
CA ARG A 177 -4.76 -2.72 -18.45
C ARG A 177 -4.77 -1.21 -18.18
N PRO A 178 -3.82 -0.67 -17.39
CA PRO A 178 -3.78 0.75 -17.07
C PRO A 178 -3.23 1.62 -18.22
N SER A 179 -2.41 1.06 -19.11
CA SER A 179 -1.86 1.74 -20.29
C SER A 179 -1.28 3.13 -20.00
N ASN A 180 -1.80 4.17 -20.65
CA ASN A 180 -1.44 5.58 -20.46
C ASN A 180 -2.55 6.36 -19.73
N GLY A 181 -3.41 5.66 -18.98
CA GLY A 181 -4.61 6.23 -18.34
C GLY A 181 -5.73 6.54 -19.32
N ARG A 182 -6.88 6.96 -18.79
CA ARG A 182 -8.12 7.19 -19.57
C ARG A 182 -8.00 8.18 -20.73
N GLU A 183 -7.18 9.21 -20.56
CA GLU A 183 -6.99 10.26 -21.55
C GLU A 183 -5.75 10.03 -22.42
N ASN A 184 -5.08 8.89 -22.25
CA ASN A 184 -3.86 8.51 -22.99
C ASN A 184 -2.74 9.58 -22.92
N ASN A 185 -2.64 10.28 -21.80
CA ASN A 185 -1.72 11.40 -21.58
C ASN A 185 -0.73 11.19 -20.44
N LEU A 186 -0.81 10.04 -19.78
CA LEU A 186 0.10 9.65 -18.70
C LEU A 186 1.22 8.74 -19.24
N PRO A 187 2.32 8.57 -18.50
CA PRO A 187 3.34 7.57 -18.82
C PRO A 187 2.74 6.18 -19.00
N THR A 188 3.29 5.37 -19.90
CA THR A 188 2.83 4.00 -20.08
C THR A 188 3.15 3.17 -18.82
N TRP A 189 2.11 2.59 -18.23
CA TRP A 189 2.28 1.62 -17.16
C TRP A 189 2.33 0.22 -17.77
N SER A 190 3.55 -0.27 -17.94
CA SER A 190 3.79 -1.61 -18.51
C SER A 190 3.46 -2.71 -17.51
N SER A 191 3.14 -3.91 -18.03
CA SER A 191 3.01 -5.09 -17.18
C SER A 191 4.32 -5.37 -16.44
N TRP A 192 4.19 -5.99 -15.29
CA TRP A 192 5.33 -6.37 -14.46
C TRP A 192 6.17 -7.44 -15.16
N ASP A 193 7.49 -7.32 -15.09
CA ASP A 193 8.45 -8.27 -15.66
C ASP A 193 9.28 -8.92 -14.53
N ILE A 194 9.64 -10.18 -14.70
CA ILE A 194 10.49 -10.95 -13.77
C ILE A 194 11.88 -10.33 -13.61
N GLN A 195 12.33 -9.53 -14.58
CA GLN A 195 13.63 -8.87 -14.56
C GLN A 195 13.64 -7.53 -13.79
N ASN A 196 12.47 -7.05 -13.36
CA ASN A 196 12.30 -5.83 -12.57
C ASN A 196 12.28 -6.14 -11.04
#